data_735325c26dc2d664ab641e01110fb0c7
#
_entry.id   735325c26dc2d664ab641e01110fb0c7
#
_cell.length_a   1.000
_cell.length_b   1.000
_cell.length_c   1.000
_cell.angle_alpha   90.00
_cell.angle_beta   90.00
_cell.angle_gamma   90.00
#
_symmetry.space_group_name_H-M   'P 1'
#
loop_
_entity.id
_entity.type
_entity.pdbx_description
1 polymer ?
#
loop_
_entity_poly.entity_id
_entity_poly.type
_entity_poly.pdbx_seq_one_letter_code
_entity_poly.pdbx_strand_id
1 'polypeptide(L)'
;VKNVMDWLKGHWAILVLSLVAIAALPVSLYFSLQMSAKLKEEVQKRADETHRAITENKVTYRIVTPSGQSALEKSTIVNKVYTEAYAKEYEAEAAKAKALAERGEAFNKSDHEVLVANLFPAPQGGQDRTLLAEFSDTYARRYHQSLLDMLGAGKPPTAVEVFGVLDQYVKNEQARIKAERGTEEFSPEESARLQRELFSLRLRQLQRRAEELTTYADATVFAGVKPEEPVQFPQDLPQAMAMAWDMQERAWVHSDVVKAVALANGVEMSPGKRGTCPGGIPGAVVKRIVRVSPDRVNYESGQASAFDPGADKPVQNFQTTITGRVSGPGSQNKWYDVRPVEIEIIASSQRLPMFIDALAQTNFISVLDLDLQAVDVFEDLKSGFYYGDEHVVRATIKVESILLRSWRTPSMPDSVKKAL
;
A
#
# COMPACT_ATOMS: atom_id res chain seq x y z
N VAL A 1 96.36 72.03 18.88
CA VAL A 1 94.87 72.06 18.87
C VAL A 1 94.30 72.88 17.70
N LYS A 2 94.92 73.96 17.29
CA LYS A 2 94.44 74.86 16.19
C LYS A 2 94.43 74.16 14.84
N ASN A 3 95.46 73.40 14.50
CA ASN A 3 95.58 72.63 13.19
C ASN A 3 94.53 71.54 13.07
N VAL A 4 94.01 70.95 14.14
CA VAL A 4 92.99 69.95 14.12
C VAL A 4 91.61 70.58 13.85
N MET A 5 91.42 71.79 14.42
CA MET A 5 90.14 72.52 14.23
C MET A 5 89.99 73.07 12.79
N ASP A 6 91.10 73.51 12.15
CA ASP A 6 91.07 73.98 10.76
C ASP A 6 90.94 72.81 9.79
N TRP A 7 91.51 71.65 10.09
CA TRP A 7 91.28 70.42 9.32
C TRP A 7 89.80 69.94 9.48
N LEU A 8 89.29 69.98 10.69
CA LEU A 8 87.87 69.66 10.94
C LEU A 8 86.95 70.59 10.17
N LYS A 9 87.22 71.87 10.09
CA LYS A 9 86.37 72.85 9.33
C LYS A 9 86.47 72.62 7.81
N GLY A 10 87.63 72.15 7.27
CA GLY A 10 87.80 71.90 5.84
C GLY A 10 87.23 70.58 5.40
N HIS A 11 87.09 69.64 6.33
CA HIS A 11 86.59 68.30 5.97
C HIS A 11 85.26 67.96 6.71
N TRP A 12 84.49 68.95 7.16
CA TRP A 12 83.27 68.75 7.98
C TRP A 12 82.25 67.89 7.21
N ALA A 13 82.13 68.08 5.87
CA ALA A 13 81.18 67.33 5.06
C ALA A 13 81.58 65.83 5.03
N ILE A 14 82.87 65.47 5.01
CA ILE A 14 83.35 64.07 5.02
C ILE A 14 83.03 63.46 6.42
N LEU A 15 83.25 64.26 7.48
CA LEU A 15 82.95 63.84 8.85
C LEU A 15 81.47 63.57 9.07
N VAL A 16 80.61 64.49 8.57
CA VAL A 16 79.17 64.33 8.63
C VAL A 16 78.72 63.09 7.78
N LEU A 17 79.28 62.92 6.58
CA LEU A 17 78.98 61.77 5.76
C LEU A 17 79.47 60.44 6.38
N SER A 18 80.65 60.48 7.02
CA SER A 18 81.17 59.26 7.70
C SER A 18 80.29 58.97 8.97
N LEU A 19 79.90 60.00 9.70
CA LEU A 19 79.02 59.83 10.84
C LEU A 19 77.61 59.30 10.43
N VAL A 20 77.09 59.86 9.33
CA VAL A 20 75.82 59.36 8.76
C VAL A 20 75.95 57.91 8.30
N ALA A 21 77.06 57.58 7.62
CA ALA A 21 77.31 56.18 7.16
C ALA A 21 77.47 55.23 8.36
N ILE A 22 78.22 55.66 9.42
CA ILE A 22 78.40 54.85 10.63
C ILE A 22 77.06 54.73 11.42
N ALA A 23 76.23 55.77 11.45
CA ALA A 23 74.92 55.73 12.12
C ALA A 23 73.89 54.94 11.27
N ALA A 24 73.96 55.00 9.91
CA ALA A 24 73.05 54.30 9.02
C ALA A 24 73.14 52.79 9.13
N LEU A 25 74.33 52.24 9.36
CA LEU A 25 74.54 50.78 9.51
C LEU A 25 73.79 50.19 10.71
N PRO A 26 73.93 50.65 11.94
CA PRO A 26 73.18 50.12 13.07
C PRO A 26 71.69 50.44 12.98
N VAL A 27 71.27 51.57 12.41
CA VAL A 27 69.86 51.92 12.19
C VAL A 27 69.23 50.98 11.17
N SER A 28 69.88 50.76 10.03
CA SER A 28 69.39 49.83 9.03
C SER A 28 69.33 48.39 9.56
N LEU A 29 70.30 47.99 10.34
CA LEU A 29 70.31 46.65 10.97
C LEU A 29 69.18 46.52 12.01
N TYR A 30 68.97 47.56 12.81
CA TYR A 30 67.85 47.59 13.77
C TYR A 30 66.49 47.49 13.06
N PHE A 31 66.24 48.30 12.01
CA PHE A 31 65.00 48.26 11.24
C PHE A 31 64.85 46.93 10.50
N SER A 32 65.94 46.39 9.94
CA SER A 32 65.90 45.09 9.29
C SER A 32 65.54 43.96 10.26
N LEU A 33 66.14 43.97 11.45
CA LEU A 33 65.81 42.96 12.49
C LEU A 33 64.34 43.10 12.97
N GLN A 34 63.89 44.35 13.20
CA GLN A 34 62.53 44.58 13.63
C GLN A 34 61.50 44.23 12.54
N MET A 35 61.80 44.55 11.28
CA MET A 35 60.95 44.20 10.16
C MET A 35 60.94 42.69 9.91
N SER A 36 62.08 42.02 10.02
CA SER A 36 62.18 40.57 9.96
C SER A 36 61.43 39.88 11.08
N ALA A 37 61.50 40.43 12.33
CA ALA A 37 60.73 39.89 13.44
C ALA A 37 59.23 40.04 13.25
N LYS A 38 58.75 41.21 12.79
CA LYS A 38 57.33 41.45 12.47
C LYS A 38 56.83 40.53 11.33
N LEU A 39 57.66 40.41 10.24
CA LEU A 39 57.31 39.54 9.13
C LEU A 39 57.21 38.05 9.57
N LYS A 40 58.17 37.64 10.43
CA LYS A 40 58.19 36.29 10.97
C LYS A 40 56.96 36.02 11.85
N GLU A 41 56.56 36.97 12.69
CA GLU A 41 55.37 36.91 13.52
C GLU A 41 54.08 36.88 12.67
N GLU A 42 54.00 37.70 11.63
CA GLU A 42 52.86 37.73 10.70
C GLU A 42 52.73 36.43 9.88
N VAL A 43 53.86 35.89 9.40
CA VAL A 43 53.89 34.59 8.70
C VAL A 43 53.48 33.47 9.64
N GLN A 44 53.97 33.49 10.87
CA GLN A 44 53.63 32.47 11.86
C GLN A 44 52.14 32.55 12.23
N LYS A 45 51.61 33.76 12.44
CA LYS A 45 50.21 33.97 12.71
C LYS A 45 49.33 33.46 11.55
N ARG A 46 49.67 33.79 10.31
CA ARG A 46 48.94 33.28 9.14
C ARG A 46 49.05 31.76 9.00
N ALA A 47 50.21 31.17 9.28
CA ALA A 47 50.39 29.72 9.29
C ALA A 47 49.53 29.06 10.37
N ASP A 48 49.50 29.60 11.58
CA ASP A 48 48.68 29.13 12.69
C ASP A 48 47.15 29.27 12.41
N GLU A 49 46.74 30.42 11.85
CA GLU A 49 45.36 30.66 11.43
C GLU A 49 44.93 29.65 10.33
N THR A 50 45.82 29.42 9.32
CA THR A 50 45.56 28.45 8.27
C THR A 50 45.50 27.03 8.82
N HIS A 51 46.45 26.69 9.71
CA HIS A 51 46.46 25.37 10.35
C HIS A 51 45.24 25.12 11.21
N ARG A 52 44.77 26.16 11.98
CA ARG A 52 43.52 26.08 12.73
C ARG A 52 42.32 25.90 11.80
N ALA A 53 42.20 26.70 10.75
CA ALA A 53 41.11 26.61 9.78
C ALA A 53 41.03 25.21 9.16
N ILE A 54 42.19 24.58 8.86
CA ILE A 54 42.24 23.21 8.34
C ILE A 54 41.84 22.18 9.41
N THR A 55 42.29 22.34 10.64
CA THR A 55 42.00 21.39 11.73
C THR A 55 40.60 21.55 12.32
N GLU A 56 39.98 22.71 12.28
CA GLU A 56 38.63 22.98 12.71
C GLU A 56 37.58 22.51 11.67
N ASN A 57 37.96 22.42 10.40
CA ASN A 57 37.12 21.86 9.32
C ASN A 57 37.09 20.33 9.31
N LYS A 58 37.03 19.70 10.49
CA LYS A 58 36.78 18.27 10.62
C LYS A 58 35.29 18.00 10.59
N VAL A 59 34.85 17.12 9.70
CA VAL A 59 33.51 16.59 9.66
C VAL A 59 33.53 15.16 10.18
N THR A 60 32.65 14.89 11.13
CA THR A 60 32.46 13.56 11.68
C THR A 60 31.36 12.86 10.91
N TYR A 61 31.71 11.85 10.15
CA TYR A 61 30.75 10.99 9.46
C TYR A 61 30.29 9.90 10.41
N ARG A 62 28.99 9.81 10.61
CA ARG A 62 28.36 8.81 11.45
C ARG A 62 27.45 7.94 10.60
N ILE A 63 27.76 6.68 10.46
CA ILE A 63 26.91 5.69 9.80
C ILE A 63 26.05 5.03 10.88
N VAL A 64 24.75 5.24 10.82
CA VAL A 64 23.76 4.63 11.73
C VAL A 64 23.25 3.34 11.09
N THR A 65 23.38 2.23 11.82
CA THR A 65 22.75 0.98 11.37
C THR A 65 21.22 1.03 11.58
N PRO A 66 20.44 0.20 10.89
CA PRO A 66 19.00 0.09 11.11
C PRO A 66 18.59 -0.19 12.58
N SER A 67 19.51 -0.77 13.37
CA SER A 67 19.33 -1.00 14.81
C SER A 67 19.58 0.24 15.68
N GLY A 68 19.88 1.40 15.10
CA GLY A 68 20.13 2.65 15.83
C GLY A 68 21.52 2.75 16.49
N GLN A 69 22.35 1.71 16.39
CA GLN A 69 23.73 1.76 16.87
C GLN A 69 24.65 2.36 15.83
N SER A 70 25.59 3.24 16.23
CA SER A 70 26.56 3.78 15.30
C SER A 70 27.58 2.70 14.92
N ALA A 71 27.52 2.25 13.67
CA ALA A 71 28.43 1.22 13.16
C ALA A 71 29.82 1.75 12.88
N LEU A 72 29.94 3.00 12.50
CA LEU A 72 31.22 3.65 12.21
C LEU A 72 31.10 5.14 12.45
N GLU A 73 32.02 5.66 13.25
CA GLU A 73 32.23 7.09 13.43
C GLU A 73 33.65 7.44 13.01
N LYS A 74 33.81 8.23 11.98
CA LYS A 74 35.11 8.64 11.46
C LYS A 74 35.16 10.15 11.26
N SER A 75 36.06 10.79 12.00
CA SER A 75 36.36 12.21 11.80
C SER A 75 37.47 12.35 10.76
N THR A 76 37.27 13.17 9.76
CA THR A 76 38.26 13.46 8.73
C THR A 76 38.22 14.92 8.32
N ILE A 77 39.37 15.42 7.81
CA ILE A 77 39.47 16.77 7.25
C ILE A 77 38.83 16.74 5.87
N VAL A 78 37.83 17.64 5.71
CA VAL A 78 37.14 17.80 4.41
C VAL A 78 38.11 18.36 3.39
N ASN A 79 38.32 17.66 2.31
CA ASN A 79 39.09 18.12 1.16
C ASN A 79 38.34 17.82 -0.14
N LYS A 80 38.78 18.39 -1.25
CA LYS A 80 38.13 18.26 -2.55
C LYS A 80 37.87 16.81 -2.95
N VAL A 81 38.86 15.92 -2.73
CA VAL A 81 38.78 14.50 -3.10
C VAL A 81 37.67 13.79 -2.30
N TYR A 82 37.59 14.03 -0.98
CA TYR A 82 36.54 13.45 -0.16
C TYR A 82 35.16 14.02 -0.51
N THR A 83 35.08 15.33 -0.78
CA THR A 83 33.82 15.98 -1.16
C THR A 83 33.29 15.44 -2.48
N GLU A 84 34.16 15.27 -3.49
CA GLU A 84 33.76 14.71 -4.78
C GLU A 84 33.39 13.22 -4.67
N ALA A 85 34.12 12.43 -3.90
CA ALA A 85 33.78 11.03 -3.65
C ALA A 85 32.43 10.90 -2.93
N TYR A 86 32.21 11.72 -1.88
CA TYR A 86 30.94 11.73 -1.18
C TYR A 86 29.78 12.18 -2.05
N ALA A 87 29.95 13.23 -2.87
CA ALA A 87 28.93 13.69 -3.81
C ALA A 87 28.54 12.58 -4.79
N LYS A 88 29.51 11.85 -5.32
CA LYS A 88 29.28 10.72 -6.23
C LYS A 88 28.48 9.58 -5.55
N GLU A 89 28.86 9.21 -4.32
CA GLU A 89 28.14 8.18 -3.57
C GLU A 89 26.73 8.67 -3.19
N TYR A 90 26.59 9.92 -2.80
CA TYR A 90 25.28 10.53 -2.51
C TYR A 90 24.37 10.51 -3.73
N GLU A 91 24.87 10.90 -4.91
CA GLU A 91 24.11 10.86 -6.16
C GLU A 91 23.70 9.41 -6.52
N ALA A 92 24.61 8.44 -6.34
CA ALA A 92 24.30 7.04 -6.57
C ALA A 92 23.21 6.51 -5.62
N GLU A 93 23.29 6.84 -4.32
CA GLU A 93 22.27 6.45 -3.34
C GLU A 93 20.95 7.20 -3.55
N ALA A 94 20.99 8.47 -3.91
CA ALA A 94 19.80 9.24 -4.27
C ALA A 94 19.08 8.66 -5.49
N ALA A 95 19.85 8.23 -6.52
CA ALA A 95 19.29 7.54 -7.68
C ALA A 95 18.65 6.20 -7.32
N LYS A 96 19.28 5.40 -6.45
CA LYS A 96 18.69 4.15 -5.95
C LYS A 96 17.41 4.41 -5.14
N ALA A 97 17.43 5.39 -4.26
CA ALA A 97 16.26 5.78 -3.47
C ALA A 97 15.09 6.24 -4.37
N LYS A 98 15.39 7.02 -5.42
CA LYS A 98 14.40 7.44 -6.41
C LYS A 98 13.81 6.25 -7.17
N ALA A 99 14.66 5.35 -7.67
CA ALA A 99 14.21 4.16 -8.37
C ALA A 99 13.36 3.24 -7.48
N LEU A 100 13.69 3.11 -6.18
CA LEU A 100 12.90 2.36 -5.21
C LEU A 100 11.53 3.02 -4.97
N ALA A 101 11.50 4.35 -4.86
CA ALA A 101 10.25 5.10 -4.70
C ALA A 101 9.34 4.95 -5.93
N GLU A 102 9.88 5.08 -7.15
CA GLU A 102 9.15 4.88 -8.41
C GLU A 102 8.61 3.45 -8.53
N ARG A 103 9.41 2.45 -8.16
CA ARG A 103 8.97 1.04 -8.13
C ARG A 103 7.86 0.82 -7.09
N GLY A 104 7.99 1.40 -5.90
CA GLY A 104 6.97 1.33 -4.86
C GLY A 104 5.66 2.00 -5.29
N GLU A 105 5.74 3.15 -5.95
CA GLU A 105 4.57 3.83 -6.52
C GLU A 105 3.89 2.99 -7.60
N ALA A 106 4.66 2.45 -8.55
CA ALA A 106 4.12 1.58 -9.60
C ALA A 106 3.47 0.32 -9.03
N PHE A 107 4.07 -0.30 -8.01
CA PHE A 107 3.49 -1.45 -7.33
C PHE A 107 2.17 -1.10 -6.62
N ASN A 108 2.12 0.02 -5.89
CA ASN A 108 0.93 0.45 -5.17
C ASN A 108 -0.19 0.93 -6.10
N LYS A 109 0.16 1.60 -7.20
CA LYS A 109 -0.80 1.99 -8.23
C LYS A 109 -1.36 0.75 -8.93
N SER A 110 -0.51 -0.23 -9.23
CA SER A 110 -0.90 -1.44 -9.96
C SER A 110 -1.77 -1.08 -11.19
N ASP A 111 -2.92 -1.73 -11.34
CA ASP A 111 -3.96 -1.46 -12.34
C ASP A 111 -5.17 -0.72 -11.76
N HIS A 112 -4.95 0.11 -10.73
CA HIS A 112 -5.97 0.95 -10.12
C HIS A 112 -6.39 2.09 -11.04
N GLU A 113 -7.31 1.78 -11.94
CA GLU A 113 -7.93 2.77 -12.81
C GLU A 113 -9.21 3.33 -12.19
N VAL A 114 -9.63 4.51 -12.64
CA VAL A 114 -10.91 5.09 -12.24
C VAL A 114 -12.04 4.35 -12.95
N LEU A 115 -13.15 4.07 -12.22
CA LEU A 115 -14.27 3.29 -12.75
C LEU A 115 -14.99 3.96 -13.90
N VAL A 116 -15.04 5.30 -13.89
CA VAL A 116 -15.64 6.11 -14.95
C VAL A 116 -14.67 7.18 -15.38
N ALA A 117 -14.32 7.17 -16.67
CA ALA A 117 -13.44 8.16 -17.26
C ALA A 117 -14.03 9.58 -17.13
N ASN A 118 -13.17 10.56 -16.94
CA ASN A 118 -13.54 11.99 -16.84
C ASN A 118 -14.43 12.38 -15.64
N LEU A 119 -14.73 11.45 -14.71
CA LEU A 119 -15.41 11.81 -13.47
C LEU A 119 -14.48 12.57 -12.53
N PHE A 120 -13.21 12.12 -12.42
CA PHE A 120 -12.22 12.67 -11.52
C PHE A 120 -11.09 13.41 -12.27
N PRO A 121 -10.51 14.48 -11.68
CA PRO A 121 -10.80 15.10 -10.37
C PRO A 121 -12.09 15.92 -10.33
N ALA A 122 -12.57 16.40 -11.48
CA ALA A 122 -13.82 17.14 -11.61
C ALA A 122 -14.40 16.92 -13.01
N PRO A 123 -15.70 16.61 -13.10
CA PRO A 123 -16.38 16.48 -14.39
C PRO A 123 -16.33 17.77 -15.19
N GLN A 124 -16.26 17.67 -16.51
CA GLN A 124 -16.24 18.83 -17.41
C GLN A 124 -17.56 18.95 -18.17
N GLY A 125 -17.91 20.17 -18.56
CA GLY A 125 -19.01 20.43 -19.51
C GLY A 125 -20.43 20.20 -18.95
N GLY A 126 -20.65 20.27 -17.63
CA GLY A 126 -21.99 20.12 -17.02
C GLY A 126 -22.55 18.70 -17.04
N GLN A 127 -21.69 17.69 -17.21
CA GLN A 127 -22.07 16.26 -17.22
C GLN A 127 -22.00 15.60 -15.84
N ASP A 128 -21.88 16.37 -14.76
CA ASP A 128 -21.61 15.90 -13.40
C ASP A 128 -22.60 14.81 -12.97
N ARG A 129 -23.89 15.04 -13.15
CA ARG A 129 -24.93 14.11 -12.73
C ARG A 129 -24.98 12.85 -13.60
N THR A 130 -24.68 12.97 -14.88
CA THR A 130 -24.63 11.83 -15.80
C THR A 130 -23.48 10.91 -15.46
N LEU A 131 -22.28 11.45 -15.23
CA LEU A 131 -21.10 10.67 -14.86
C LEU A 131 -21.22 10.05 -13.45
N LEU A 132 -21.84 10.76 -12.50
CA LEU A 132 -22.16 10.18 -11.18
C LEU A 132 -23.18 9.05 -11.27
N ALA A 133 -24.20 9.17 -12.13
CA ALA A 133 -25.17 8.08 -12.34
C ALA A 133 -24.50 6.86 -13.01
N GLU A 134 -23.62 7.09 -14.00
CA GLU A 134 -22.80 6.05 -14.63
C GLU A 134 -21.88 5.36 -13.59
N PHE A 135 -21.26 6.15 -12.72
CA PHE A 135 -20.43 5.61 -11.63
C PHE A 135 -21.25 4.76 -10.67
N SER A 136 -22.45 5.21 -10.28
CA SER A 136 -23.37 4.45 -9.43
C SER A 136 -23.70 3.09 -10.04
N ASP A 137 -24.09 3.06 -11.31
CA ASP A 137 -24.42 1.81 -12.02
C ASP A 137 -23.19 0.90 -12.17
N THR A 138 -22.04 1.47 -12.54
CA THR A 138 -20.80 0.72 -12.70
C THR A 138 -20.34 0.11 -11.38
N TYR A 139 -20.33 0.89 -10.30
CA TYR A 139 -19.96 0.42 -8.98
C TYR A 139 -20.89 -0.67 -8.46
N ALA A 140 -22.22 -0.46 -8.54
CA ALA A 140 -23.18 -1.38 -7.97
C ALA A 140 -23.28 -2.70 -8.77
N ARG A 141 -23.24 -2.64 -10.10
CA ARG A 141 -23.66 -3.78 -10.95
C ARG A 141 -22.53 -4.39 -11.77
N ARG A 142 -21.62 -3.56 -12.33
CA ARG A 142 -20.69 -4.07 -13.36
C ARG A 142 -19.33 -4.43 -12.80
N TYR A 143 -18.74 -3.55 -12.02
CA TYR A 143 -17.33 -3.67 -11.60
C TYR A 143 -17.10 -4.92 -10.75
N HIS A 144 -17.83 -5.06 -9.65
CA HIS A 144 -17.66 -6.18 -8.73
C HIS A 144 -18.03 -7.52 -9.36
N GLN A 145 -19.08 -7.54 -10.21
CA GLN A 145 -19.42 -8.75 -10.96
C GLN A 145 -18.30 -9.13 -11.93
N SER A 146 -17.72 -8.17 -12.64
CA SER A 146 -16.60 -8.41 -13.55
C SER A 146 -15.38 -8.97 -12.80
N LEU A 147 -15.06 -8.45 -11.60
CA LEU A 147 -13.98 -8.98 -10.77
C LEU A 147 -14.23 -10.45 -10.39
N LEU A 148 -15.46 -10.77 -9.96
CA LEU A 148 -15.84 -12.13 -9.58
C LEU A 148 -15.85 -13.08 -10.77
N ASP A 149 -16.25 -12.61 -11.95
CA ASP A 149 -16.20 -13.41 -13.18
C ASP A 149 -14.75 -13.71 -13.60
N MET A 150 -13.86 -12.72 -13.53
CA MET A 150 -12.43 -12.91 -13.76
C MET A 150 -11.79 -13.84 -12.73
N LEU A 151 -12.26 -13.81 -11.48
CA LEU A 151 -11.85 -14.78 -10.46
C LEU A 151 -12.39 -16.18 -10.74
N GLY A 152 -13.49 -16.32 -11.46
CA GLY A 152 -14.22 -17.59 -11.62
C GLY A 152 -15.10 -17.93 -10.42
N ALA A 153 -15.46 -16.93 -9.62
CA ALA A 153 -16.33 -17.09 -8.46
C ALA A 153 -17.79 -17.35 -8.86
N GLY A 154 -18.59 -17.81 -7.91
CA GLY A 154 -20.03 -17.96 -8.10
C GLY A 154 -20.76 -18.46 -6.87
N LYS A 155 -22.09 -18.62 -7.00
CA LYS A 155 -22.96 -19.11 -5.92
C LYS A 155 -23.03 -20.64 -5.94
N PRO A 156 -23.32 -21.25 -4.79
CA PRO A 156 -23.74 -22.65 -4.74
C PRO A 156 -25.03 -22.85 -5.55
N PRO A 157 -25.36 -24.09 -5.93
CA PRO A 157 -26.63 -24.34 -6.60
C PRO A 157 -27.79 -23.99 -5.68
N THR A 158 -28.82 -23.35 -6.25
CA THR A 158 -30.03 -22.98 -5.50
C THR A 158 -30.82 -24.22 -5.09
N ALA A 159 -31.60 -24.09 -4.01
CA ALA A 159 -32.52 -25.16 -3.60
C ALA A 159 -33.48 -25.58 -4.70
N VAL A 160 -33.92 -24.64 -5.56
CA VAL A 160 -34.83 -24.91 -6.69
C VAL A 160 -34.13 -25.73 -7.77
N GLU A 161 -32.88 -25.40 -8.12
CA GLU A 161 -32.08 -26.19 -9.10
C GLU A 161 -31.84 -27.62 -8.61
N VAL A 162 -31.44 -27.76 -7.34
CA VAL A 162 -31.23 -29.10 -6.75
C VAL A 162 -32.53 -29.87 -6.69
N PHE A 163 -33.62 -29.25 -6.22
CA PHE A 163 -34.92 -29.89 -6.15
C PHE A 163 -35.40 -30.35 -7.52
N GLY A 164 -35.25 -29.55 -8.58
CA GLY A 164 -35.64 -29.90 -9.92
C GLY A 164 -35.00 -31.21 -10.42
N VAL A 165 -33.71 -31.40 -10.13
CA VAL A 165 -32.97 -32.64 -10.50
C VAL A 165 -33.44 -33.82 -9.67
N LEU A 166 -33.69 -33.64 -8.36
CA LEU A 166 -34.16 -34.69 -7.47
C LEU A 166 -35.60 -35.12 -7.83
N ASP A 167 -36.50 -34.18 -8.08
CA ASP A 167 -37.89 -34.43 -8.47
C ASP A 167 -37.99 -35.20 -9.80
N GLN A 168 -37.16 -34.79 -10.78
CA GLN A 168 -37.11 -35.54 -12.06
C GLN A 168 -36.64 -36.97 -11.85
N TYR A 169 -35.66 -37.20 -10.96
CA TYR A 169 -35.22 -38.57 -10.63
C TYR A 169 -36.34 -39.40 -9.98
N VAL A 170 -37.08 -38.80 -8.99
CA VAL A 170 -38.22 -39.46 -8.34
C VAL A 170 -39.29 -39.84 -9.36
N LYS A 171 -39.66 -38.92 -10.25
CA LYS A 171 -40.67 -39.18 -11.31
C LYS A 171 -40.24 -40.32 -12.24
N ASN A 172 -38.96 -40.37 -12.61
CA ASN A 172 -38.42 -41.45 -13.46
C ASN A 172 -38.50 -42.82 -12.76
N GLU A 173 -38.17 -42.85 -11.44
CA GLU A 173 -38.27 -44.09 -10.65
C GLU A 173 -39.74 -44.52 -10.45
N GLN A 174 -40.65 -43.59 -10.21
CA GLN A 174 -42.09 -43.87 -10.15
C GLN A 174 -42.61 -44.45 -11.47
N ALA A 175 -42.24 -43.86 -12.62
CA ALA A 175 -42.61 -44.34 -13.93
C ALA A 175 -42.07 -45.76 -14.21
N ARG A 176 -40.82 -46.07 -13.77
CA ARG A 176 -40.22 -47.39 -13.85
C ARG A 176 -41.02 -48.42 -13.04
N ILE A 177 -41.34 -48.13 -11.79
CA ILE A 177 -42.08 -49.02 -10.89
C ILE A 177 -43.52 -49.24 -11.42
N LYS A 178 -44.15 -48.18 -11.92
CA LYS A 178 -45.47 -48.28 -12.54
C LYS A 178 -45.46 -49.20 -13.75
N ALA A 179 -44.45 -49.16 -14.60
CA ALA A 179 -44.29 -50.05 -15.74
C ALA A 179 -44.04 -51.52 -15.31
N GLU A 180 -43.30 -51.73 -14.21
CA GLU A 180 -42.97 -53.04 -13.69
C GLU A 180 -44.11 -53.71 -12.92
N ARG A 181 -44.86 -52.94 -12.09
CA ARG A 181 -45.84 -53.48 -11.13
C ARG A 181 -47.24 -52.84 -11.20
N GLY A 182 -47.45 -51.84 -12.03
CA GLY A 182 -48.73 -51.16 -12.19
C GLY A 182 -49.07 -50.20 -11.06
N THR A 183 -48.18 -49.97 -10.11
CA THR A 183 -48.33 -49.03 -8.96
C THR A 183 -47.22 -47.98 -8.97
N GLU A 184 -47.53 -46.81 -8.47
CA GLU A 184 -46.53 -45.70 -8.27
C GLU A 184 -45.96 -45.70 -6.84
N GLU A 185 -46.47 -46.58 -5.93
CA GLU A 185 -46.03 -46.63 -4.55
C GLU A 185 -44.73 -47.40 -4.40
N PHE A 186 -43.83 -46.83 -3.65
CA PHE A 186 -42.54 -47.46 -3.27
C PHE A 186 -42.76 -48.42 -2.10
N SER A 187 -42.14 -49.59 -2.16
CA SER A 187 -42.01 -50.44 -1.01
C SER A 187 -41.07 -49.80 0.03
N PRO A 188 -41.07 -50.22 1.32
CA PRO A 188 -40.16 -49.71 2.33
C PRO A 188 -38.68 -49.80 1.95
N GLU A 189 -38.30 -50.89 1.26
CA GLU A 189 -36.93 -51.15 0.82
C GLU A 189 -36.53 -50.18 -0.33
N GLU A 190 -37.47 -50.00 -1.27
CA GLU A 190 -37.29 -49.06 -2.40
C GLU A 190 -37.26 -47.61 -1.91
N SER A 191 -38.07 -47.24 -0.93
CA SER A 191 -38.05 -45.94 -0.30
C SER A 191 -36.69 -45.64 0.38
N ALA A 192 -36.17 -46.64 1.09
CA ALA A 192 -34.84 -46.52 1.75
C ALA A 192 -33.69 -46.46 0.72
N ARG A 193 -33.83 -47.18 -0.40
CA ARG A 193 -32.88 -47.09 -1.51
C ARG A 193 -32.98 -45.73 -2.22
N LEU A 194 -34.19 -45.28 -2.54
CA LEU A 194 -34.44 -43.96 -3.13
C LEU A 194 -33.85 -42.83 -2.31
N GLN A 195 -34.07 -42.84 -1.00
CA GLN A 195 -33.48 -41.84 -0.11
C GLN A 195 -31.96 -41.78 -0.22
N ARG A 196 -31.27 -42.90 -0.20
CA ARG A 196 -29.81 -42.97 -0.35
C ARG A 196 -29.35 -42.44 -1.73
N GLU A 197 -30.08 -42.76 -2.77
CA GLU A 197 -29.78 -42.34 -4.14
C GLU A 197 -30.00 -40.82 -4.31
N LEU A 198 -31.08 -40.28 -3.75
CA LEU A 198 -31.36 -38.85 -3.74
C LEU A 198 -30.30 -38.09 -2.98
N PHE A 199 -29.85 -38.62 -1.83
CA PHE A 199 -28.75 -37.99 -1.08
C PHE A 199 -27.45 -37.98 -1.91
N SER A 200 -27.09 -39.11 -2.53
CA SER A 200 -25.90 -39.19 -3.35
C SER A 200 -25.98 -38.29 -4.62
N LEU A 201 -27.17 -38.17 -5.19
CA LEU A 201 -27.42 -37.31 -6.36
C LEU A 201 -27.29 -35.83 -5.98
N ARG A 202 -27.87 -35.43 -4.83
CA ARG A 202 -27.69 -34.09 -4.27
C ARG A 202 -26.21 -33.77 -4.06
N LEU A 203 -25.46 -34.67 -3.39
CA LEU A 203 -24.05 -34.48 -3.15
C LEU A 203 -23.25 -34.30 -4.45
N ARG A 204 -23.52 -35.17 -5.46
CA ARG A 204 -22.89 -35.03 -6.79
C ARG A 204 -23.17 -33.68 -7.46
N GLN A 205 -24.37 -33.10 -7.29
CA GLN A 205 -24.69 -31.76 -7.84
C GLN A 205 -23.86 -30.67 -7.15
N LEU A 206 -23.73 -30.75 -5.82
CA LEU A 206 -22.92 -29.80 -5.07
C LEU A 206 -21.43 -29.91 -5.42
N GLN A 207 -20.90 -31.13 -5.52
CA GLN A 207 -19.52 -31.41 -5.93
C GLN A 207 -19.23 -30.83 -7.32
N ARG A 208 -20.09 -31.16 -8.31
CA ARG A 208 -19.93 -30.66 -9.67
C ARG A 208 -19.90 -29.13 -9.71
N ARG A 209 -20.82 -28.48 -8.99
CA ARG A 209 -20.82 -27.01 -8.93
C ARG A 209 -19.55 -26.45 -8.29
N ALA A 210 -19.06 -27.07 -7.23
CA ALA A 210 -17.82 -26.70 -6.59
C ALA A 210 -16.58 -26.86 -7.49
N GLU A 211 -16.57 -27.89 -8.34
CA GLU A 211 -15.49 -28.13 -9.32
C GLU A 211 -15.47 -27.09 -10.45
N GLU A 212 -16.63 -26.49 -10.78
CA GLU A 212 -16.77 -25.44 -11.80
C GLU A 212 -16.35 -24.04 -11.31
N LEU A 213 -16.20 -23.85 -10.00
CA LEU A 213 -15.91 -22.56 -9.37
C LEU A 213 -14.53 -22.55 -8.72
N THR A 214 -13.93 -21.38 -8.62
CA THR A 214 -12.66 -21.16 -7.91
C THR A 214 -12.86 -20.80 -6.45
N THR A 215 -13.97 -20.15 -6.13
CA THR A 215 -14.40 -19.77 -4.78
C THR A 215 -15.89 -19.43 -4.78
N TYR A 216 -16.56 -19.61 -3.64
CA TYR A 216 -17.92 -19.13 -3.49
C TYR A 216 -17.92 -17.64 -3.15
N ALA A 217 -18.52 -16.82 -4.00
CA ALA A 217 -18.78 -15.41 -3.76
C ALA A 217 -19.85 -14.86 -4.72
N ASP A 218 -20.49 -13.80 -4.32
CA ASP A 218 -21.29 -12.91 -5.17
C ASP A 218 -21.00 -11.44 -4.82
N ALA A 219 -21.56 -10.48 -5.57
CA ALA A 219 -21.27 -9.07 -5.37
C ALA A 219 -21.68 -8.52 -4.00
N THR A 220 -22.53 -9.20 -3.25
CA THR A 220 -22.99 -8.76 -1.92
C THR A 220 -21.95 -8.98 -0.82
N VAL A 221 -20.88 -9.75 -1.10
CA VAL A 221 -19.76 -9.93 -0.16
C VAL A 221 -18.98 -8.64 0.05
N PHE A 222 -19.05 -7.70 -0.89
CA PHE A 222 -18.39 -6.41 -0.79
C PHE A 222 -19.26 -5.43 -0.02
N ALA A 223 -18.80 -4.98 1.13
CA ALA A 223 -19.56 -4.07 1.99
C ALA A 223 -19.96 -2.77 1.26
N GLY A 224 -21.23 -2.42 1.33
CA GLY A 224 -21.79 -1.25 0.66
C GLY A 224 -22.07 -1.44 -0.84
N VAL A 225 -21.88 -2.64 -1.39
CA VAL A 225 -22.28 -2.99 -2.76
C VAL A 225 -23.66 -3.65 -2.75
N LYS A 226 -24.63 -3.00 -3.37
CA LYS A 226 -25.99 -3.50 -3.51
C LYS A 226 -26.38 -3.48 -4.99
N PRO A 227 -26.29 -4.62 -5.70
CA PRO A 227 -26.57 -4.68 -7.13
C PRO A 227 -27.98 -4.23 -7.50
N GLU A 228 -28.95 -4.44 -6.62
CA GLU A 228 -30.36 -4.09 -6.84
C GLU A 228 -30.64 -2.58 -6.63
N GLU A 229 -29.80 -1.90 -5.85
CA GLU A 229 -30.03 -0.51 -5.42
C GLU A 229 -28.88 0.39 -5.89
N PRO A 230 -29.04 1.20 -6.96
CA PRO A 230 -28.06 2.19 -7.34
C PRO A 230 -27.82 3.20 -6.22
N VAL A 231 -26.53 3.58 -6.07
CA VAL A 231 -26.12 4.53 -5.03
C VAL A 231 -26.74 5.90 -5.29
N GLN A 232 -27.38 6.47 -4.28
CA GLN A 232 -27.93 7.83 -4.32
C GLN A 232 -26.87 8.83 -3.86
N PHE A 233 -26.47 9.74 -4.74
CA PHE A 233 -25.51 10.79 -4.41
C PHE A 233 -26.22 12.04 -3.87
N PRO A 234 -25.59 12.78 -2.92
CA PRO A 234 -26.07 14.07 -2.45
C PRO A 234 -26.31 15.07 -3.60
N GLN A 235 -27.20 16.05 -3.35
CA GLN A 235 -27.45 17.12 -4.33
C GLN A 235 -26.26 18.09 -4.45
N ASP A 236 -25.53 18.30 -3.37
CA ASP A 236 -24.30 19.08 -3.36
C ASP A 236 -23.18 18.35 -4.11
N LEU A 237 -22.65 19.00 -5.16
CA LEU A 237 -21.65 18.35 -6.02
C LEU A 237 -20.33 18.04 -5.30
N PRO A 238 -19.74 18.95 -4.51
CA PRO A 238 -18.56 18.64 -3.70
C PRO A 238 -18.72 17.40 -2.81
N GLN A 239 -19.89 17.25 -2.15
CA GLN A 239 -20.23 16.11 -1.32
C GLN A 239 -20.39 14.83 -2.14
N ALA A 240 -21.10 14.91 -3.27
CA ALA A 240 -21.25 13.78 -4.18
C ALA A 240 -19.90 13.29 -4.71
N MET A 241 -19.00 14.21 -5.06
CA MET A 241 -17.64 13.88 -5.53
C MET A 241 -16.76 13.27 -4.43
N ALA A 242 -16.88 13.75 -3.19
CA ALA A 242 -16.16 13.18 -2.04
C ALA A 242 -16.66 11.75 -1.73
N MET A 243 -17.95 11.53 -1.78
CA MET A 243 -18.57 10.20 -1.62
C MET A 243 -18.15 9.25 -2.76
N ALA A 244 -18.19 9.71 -4.01
CA ALA A 244 -17.78 8.90 -5.15
C ALA A 244 -16.28 8.53 -5.06
N TRP A 245 -15.45 9.44 -4.56
CA TRP A 245 -14.03 9.16 -4.34
C TRP A 245 -13.80 8.11 -3.27
N ASP A 246 -14.49 8.17 -2.11
CA ASP A 246 -14.42 7.11 -1.09
C ASP A 246 -14.81 5.75 -1.68
N MET A 247 -15.86 5.70 -2.48
CA MET A 247 -16.29 4.47 -3.15
C MET A 247 -15.26 3.98 -4.18
N GLN A 248 -14.62 4.89 -4.91
CA GLN A 248 -13.54 4.56 -5.84
C GLN A 248 -12.35 3.91 -5.12
N GLU A 249 -11.92 4.45 -4.00
CA GLU A 249 -10.83 3.87 -3.22
C GLU A 249 -11.21 2.50 -2.63
N ARG A 250 -12.45 2.34 -2.19
CA ARG A 250 -12.97 1.04 -1.73
C ARG A 250 -12.98 0.02 -2.87
N ALA A 251 -13.35 0.43 -4.08
CA ALA A 251 -13.31 -0.46 -5.25
C ALA A 251 -11.89 -0.96 -5.55
N TRP A 252 -10.86 -0.12 -5.41
CA TRP A 252 -9.47 -0.54 -5.55
C TRP A 252 -9.08 -1.58 -4.49
N VAL A 253 -9.43 -1.34 -3.24
CA VAL A 253 -9.18 -2.31 -2.14
C VAL A 253 -9.92 -3.63 -2.39
N HIS A 254 -11.18 -3.60 -2.85
CA HIS A 254 -11.91 -4.81 -3.23
C HIS A 254 -11.16 -5.59 -4.33
N SER A 255 -10.66 -4.88 -5.35
CA SER A 255 -9.84 -5.48 -6.41
C SER A 255 -8.60 -6.17 -5.86
N ASP A 256 -7.86 -5.50 -4.97
CA ASP A 256 -6.64 -6.05 -4.38
C ASP A 256 -6.92 -7.34 -3.58
N VAL A 257 -8.00 -7.35 -2.78
CA VAL A 257 -8.39 -8.56 -2.04
C VAL A 257 -8.79 -9.69 -2.99
N VAL A 258 -9.54 -9.40 -4.06
CA VAL A 258 -9.93 -10.40 -5.08
C VAL A 258 -8.69 -10.96 -5.79
N LYS A 259 -7.71 -10.13 -6.14
CA LYS A 259 -6.43 -10.56 -6.72
C LYS A 259 -5.62 -11.42 -5.76
N ALA A 260 -5.62 -11.08 -4.46
CA ALA A 260 -4.97 -11.90 -3.45
C ALA A 260 -5.63 -13.29 -3.34
N VAL A 261 -6.97 -13.36 -3.43
CA VAL A 261 -7.68 -14.64 -3.50
C VAL A 261 -7.30 -15.40 -4.77
N ALA A 262 -7.24 -14.72 -5.92
CA ALA A 262 -6.84 -15.33 -7.19
C ALA A 262 -5.42 -15.91 -7.10
N LEU A 263 -4.48 -15.12 -6.57
CA LEU A 263 -3.09 -15.55 -6.39
C LEU A 263 -2.99 -16.76 -5.45
N ALA A 264 -3.68 -16.74 -4.31
CA ALA A 264 -3.69 -17.85 -3.37
C ALA A 264 -4.29 -19.13 -3.97
N ASN A 265 -5.33 -19.00 -4.79
CA ASN A 265 -6.02 -20.12 -5.45
C ASN A 265 -5.34 -20.57 -6.77
N GLY A 266 -4.27 -19.88 -7.21
CA GLY A 266 -3.58 -20.18 -8.47
C GLY A 266 -4.42 -19.83 -9.70
N VAL A 267 -5.26 -18.80 -9.62
CA VAL A 267 -6.12 -18.31 -10.71
C VAL A 267 -5.43 -17.20 -11.47
N GLU A 268 -5.32 -17.32 -12.78
CA GLU A 268 -4.89 -16.23 -13.65
C GLU A 268 -6.09 -15.37 -14.04
N MET A 269 -6.14 -14.15 -13.53
CA MET A 269 -7.19 -13.20 -13.86
C MET A 269 -6.90 -12.50 -15.20
N SER A 270 -7.84 -12.56 -16.11
CA SER A 270 -7.75 -11.88 -17.42
C SER A 270 -9.07 -11.23 -17.80
N PRO A 271 -9.07 -9.98 -18.29
CA PRO A 271 -10.30 -9.31 -18.73
C PRO A 271 -11.09 -10.12 -19.76
N GLY A 272 -12.40 -10.26 -19.52
CA GLY A 272 -13.31 -10.98 -20.41
C GLY A 272 -13.16 -12.51 -20.42
N LYS A 273 -12.31 -13.07 -19.56
CA LYS A 273 -12.20 -14.53 -19.38
C LYS A 273 -12.60 -14.91 -17.96
N ARG A 274 -13.29 -16.04 -17.83
CA ARG A 274 -13.62 -16.63 -16.53
C ARG A 274 -12.39 -17.34 -15.97
N GLY A 275 -12.03 -17.03 -14.74
CA GLY A 275 -10.93 -17.69 -14.05
C GLY A 275 -11.24 -19.16 -13.74
N THR A 276 -10.21 -19.96 -13.68
CA THR A 276 -10.27 -21.38 -13.31
C THR A 276 -9.12 -21.74 -12.39
N CYS A 277 -9.34 -22.68 -11.48
CA CYS A 277 -8.28 -23.26 -10.67
C CYS A 277 -8.31 -24.80 -10.73
N PRO A 278 -7.17 -25.47 -10.60
CA PRO A 278 -7.12 -26.94 -10.58
C PRO A 278 -7.95 -27.51 -9.43
N GLY A 279 -8.88 -28.40 -9.74
CA GLY A 279 -9.74 -29.05 -8.76
C GLY A 279 -10.88 -28.19 -8.21
N GLY A 280 -11.10 -27.00 -8.75
CA GLY A 280 -12.16 -26.11 -8.30
C GLY A 280 -12.03 -25.69 -6.82
N ILE A 281 -13.16 -25.41 -6.18
CA ILE A 281 -13.22 -25.06 -4.76
C ILE A 281 -12.58 -26.12 -3.84
N PRO A 282 -12.77 -27.43 -4.05
CA PRO A 282 -12.05 -28.45 -3.26
C PRO A 282 -10.53 -28.27 -3.29
N GLY A 283 -9.96 -27.87 -4.43
CA GLY A 283 -8.54 -27.58 -4.59
C GLY A 283 -8.09 -26.19 -4.17
N ALA A 284 -8.99 -25.24 -3.98
CA ALA A 284 -8.68 -23.85 -3.66
C ALA A 284 -8.20 -23.63 -2.21
N VAL A 285 -7.40 -22.60 -1.96
CA VAL A 285 -7.02 -22.13 -0.63
C VAL A 285 -8.19 -21.42 0.03
N VAL A 286 -8.73 -20.38 -0.64
CA VAL A 286 -9.91 -19.63 -0.21
C VAL A 286 -11.14 -20.26 -0.86
N LYS A 287 -11.93 -20.96 -0.04
CA LYS A 287 -13.12 -21.71 -0.49
C LYS A 287 -14.34 -20.80 -0.68
N ARG A 288 -14.46 -19.77 0.18
CA ARG A 288 -15.56 -18.82 0.17
C ARG A 288 -15.11 -17.45 0.66
N ILE A 289 -15.46 -16.42 -0.05
CA ILE A 289 -15.40 -15.04 0.44
C ILE A 289 -16.76 -14.78 1.13
N VAL A 290 -16.72 -14.46 2.41
CA VAL A 290 -17.93 -14.16 3.18
C VAL A 290 -18.19 -12.66 3.17
N ARG A 291 -17.15 -11.86 3.45
CA ARG A 291 -17.24 -10.41 3.48
C ARG A 291 -15.89 -9.76 3.22
N VAL A 292 -15.91 -8.64 2.51
CA VAL A 292 -14.78 -7.71 2.37
C VAL A 292 -15.28 -6.31 2.69
N SER A 293 -14.80 -5.73 3.77
CA SER A 293 -15.32 -4.48 4.33
C SER A 293 -14.20 -3.46 4.55
N PRO A 294 -13.82 -2.67 3.53
CA PRO A 294 -12.98 -1.50 3.73
C PRO A 294 -13.76 -0.42 4.48
N ASP A 295 -13.13 0.22 5.47
CA ASP A 295 -13.73 1.32 6.20
C ASP A 295 -14.04 2.51 5.28
N ARG A 296 -15.11 3.23 5.60
CA ARG A 296 -15.49 4.46 4.90
C ARG A 296 -14.74 5.66 5.46
N VAL A 297 -14.41 6.60 4.59
CA VAL A 297 -13.82 7.88 4.97
C VAL A 297 -14.80 9.00 4.66
N ASN A 298 -15.14 9.82 5.64
CA ASN A 298 -15.91 11.03 5.42
C ASN A 298 -14.96 12.21 5.24
N TYR A 299 -14.79 12.65 4.00
CA TYR A 299 -13.94 13.78 3.66
C TYR A 299 -14.54 15.15 3.97
N GLU A 300 -15.84 15.24 4.32
CA GLU A 300 -16.53 16.52 4.53
C GLU A 300 -16.30 17.11 5.92
N SER A 301 -16.27 16.25 6.94
CA SER A 301 -16.27 16.70 8.34
C SER A 301 -14.86 16.80 8.94
N GLY A 302 -13.81 16.43 8.24
CA GLY A 302 -12.48 16.28 8.82
C GLY A 302 -12.42 15.22 9.93
N GLN A 303 -13.48 14.47 10.11
CA GLN A 303 -13.58 13.33 11.02
C GLN A 303 -13.88 12.09 10.18
N ALA A 304 -13.16 11.03 10.43
CA ALA A 304 -13.54 9.72 9.90
C ALA A 304 -14.97 9.42 10.40
N SER A 305 -15.93 9.48 9.52
CA SER A 305 -17.29 9.08 9.83
C SER A 305 -17.49 7.65 9.42
N ALA A 306 -17.64 6.86 10.40
CA ALA A 306 -17.98 5.48 10.31
C ALA A 306 -19.46 5.27 10.14
N PHE A 307 -20.03 5.74 9.11
CA PHE A 307 -21.36 5.33 8.74
C PHE A 307 -21.28 4.38 7.54
N ASP A 308 -21.13 3.10 7.82
CA ASP A 308 -21.53 2.04 6.89
C ASP A 308 -23.01 1.74 7.17
N PRO A 309 -23.96 1.90 6.20
CA PRO A 309 -25.33 1.48 6.38
C PRO A 309 -25.50 -0.02 6.71
N GLY A 310 -24.42 -0.81 6.58
CA GLY A 310 -24.38 -2.22 6.93
C GLY A 310 -23.50 -2.55 8.14
N ALA A 311 -22.85 -1.58 8.79
CA ALA A 311 -22.04 -1.81 9.97
C ALA A 311 -22.68 -1.21 11.23
N ASP A 312 -22.92 -2.02 12.24
CA ASP A 312 -23.53 -1.63 13.51
C ASP A 312 -22.61 -0.80 14.43
N LYS A 313 -21.41 -0.42 14.00
CA LYS A 313 -20.44 0.29 14.86
C LYS A 313 -19.82 1.50 14.17
N PRO A 314 -19.81 2.67 14.84
CA PRO A 314 -19.07 3.82 14.36
C PRO A 314 -17.56 3.53 14.38
N VAL A 315 -16.84 3.73 13.26
CA VAL A 315 -15.39 3.59 13.20
C VAL A 315 -14.75 4.67 14.07
N GLN A 316 -13.90 4.25 14.96
CA GLN A 316 -13.11 5.17 15.77
C GLN A 316 -12.02 5.80 14.91
N ASN A 317 -11.63 7.01 15.26
CA ASN A 317 -10.57 7.77 14.58
C ASN A 317 -9.40 6.89 14.10
N PHE A 318 -8.97 7.05 12.86
CA PHE A 318 -7.78 6.42 12.26
C PHE A 318 -6.47 6.59 13.07
N GLN A 319 -6.51 7.30 14.18
CA GLN A 319 -5.37 7.62 15.03
C GLN A 319 -4.88 6.47 15.93
N THR A 320 -5.53 5.34 15.95
CA THR A 320 -5.22 4.23 16.87
C THR A 320 -4.90 2.92 16.16
N THR A 321 -4.17 2.97 15.05
CA THR A 321 -3.70 1.75 14.40
C THR A 321 -2.61 1.08 15.22
N ILE A 322 -2.63 -0.25 15.32
CA ILE A 322 -1.60 -1.05 16.00
C ILE A 322 -0.20 -0.73 15.45
N THR A 323 -0.13 -0.40 14.16
CA THR A 323 1.13 -0.06 13.46
C THR A 323 1.62 1.36 13.75
N GLY A 324 0.83 2.22 14.40
CA GLY A 324 1.13 3.63 14.60
C GLY A 324 1.06 4.48 13.33
N ARG A 325 0.57 3.94 12.21
CA ARG A 325 0.37 4.70 10.98
C ARG A 325 -0.83 5.62 11.14
N VAL A 326 -0.63 6.90 10.89
CA VAL A 326 -1.68 7.93 10.99
C VAL A 326 -1.98 8.47 9.60
N SER A 327 -3.24 8.54 9.23
CA SER A 327 -3.69 9.12 7.97
C SER A 327 -5.14 9.59 8.02
N GLY A 328 -5.62 10.12 6.89
CA GLY A 328 -6.99 10.60 6.74
C GLY A 328 -7.16 12.08 7.03
N PRO A 329 -8.41 12.58 7.01
CA PRO A 329 -8.71 13.99 7.19
C PRO A 329 -8.13 14.57 8.48
N GLY A 330 -7.43 15.72 8.36
CA GLY A 330 -6.79 16.40 9.48
C GLY A 330 -5.48 15.77 9.96
N SER A 331 -4.96 14.74 9.31
CA SER A 331 -3.65 14.16 9.62
C SER A 331 -2.50 15.01 9.06
N GLN A 332 -1.33 14.95 9.70
CA GLN A 332 -0.10 15.58 9.20
C GLN A 332 0.60 14.74 8.11
N ASN A 333 0.08 13.57 7.80
CA ASN A 333 0.67 12.65 6.82
C ASN A 333 0.38 13.13 5.39
N LYS A 334 1.44 13.40 4.62
CA LYS A 334 1.35 13.84 3.22
C LYS A 334 1.69 12.76 2.20
N TRP A 335 2.08 11.57 2.63
CA TRP A 335 2.66 10.56 1.77
C TRP A 335 1.68 9.47 1.37
N TYR A 336 0.84 9.04 2.30
CA TYR A 336 -0.08 7.94 2.10
C TYR A 336 -1.34 8.09 2.95
N ASP A 337 -2.37 7.36 2.56
CA ASP A 337 -3.55 7.12 3.38
C ASP A 337 -3.64 5.64 3.72
N VAL A 338 -4.11 5.35 4.93
CA VAL A 338 -4.33 3.99 5.44
C VAL A 338 -5.82 3.73 5.44
N ARG A 339 -6.22 2.62 4.84
CA ARG A 339 -7.61 2.15 4.86
C ARG A 339 -7.66 0.84 5.63
N PRO A 340 -8.27 0.81 6.82
CA PRO A 340 -8.56 -0.42 7.51
C PRO A 340 -9.56 -1.26 6.70
N VAL A 341 -9.36 -2.57 6.69
CA VAL A 341 -10.22 -3.53 5.98
C VAL A 341 -10.43 -4.75 6.84
N GLU A 342 -11.67 -5.19 6.98
CA GLU A 342 -12.01 -6.48 7.55
C GLU A 342 -12.35 -7.45 6.42
N ILE A 343 -11.68 -8.58 6.40
CA ILE A 343 -11.84 -9.65 5.41
C ILE A 343 -12.30 -10.90 6.15
N GLU A 344 -13.46 -11.42 5.79
CA GLU A 344 -13.99 -12.67 6.32
C GLU A 344 -14.05 -13.71 5.20
N ILE A 345 -13.37 -14.83 5.39
CA ILE A 345 -13.28 -15.92 4.42
C ILE A 345 -13.46 -17.28 5.09
N ILE A 346 -13.82 -18.28 4.29
CA ILE A 346 -13.65 -19.70 4.65
C ILE A 346 -12.51 -20.23 3.81
N ALA A 347 -11.49 -20.77 4.46
CA ALA A 347 -10.27 -21.21 3.80
C ALA A 347 -9.78 -22.55 4.37
N SER A 348 -8.94 -23.24 3.60
CA SER A 348 -8.20 -24.41 4.08
C SER A 348 -7.33 -24.02 5.26
N SER A 349 -7.49 -24.68 6.41
CA SER A 349 -6.74 -24.37 7.65
C SER A 349 -5.24 -24.54 7.47
N GLN A 350 -4.81 -25.49 6.67
CA GLN A 350 -3.38 -25.76 6.41
C GLN A 350 -2.75 -24.77 5.44
N ARG A 351 -3.54 -24.24 4.50
CA ARG A 351 -3.05 -23.39 3.41
C ARG A 351 -3.38 -21.90 3.59
N LEU A 352 -4.06 -21.51 4.68
CA LEU A 352 -4.38 -20.12 4.99
C LEU A 352 -3.16 -19.17 4.94
N PRO A 353 -1.94 -19.57 5.38
CA PRO A 353 -0.75 -18.72 5.23
C PRO A 353 -0.48 -18.28 3.78
N MET A 354 -0.83 -19.08 2.77
CA MET A 354 -0.67 -18.70 1.36
C MET A 354 -1.54 -17.50 1.00
N PHE A 355 -2.73 -17.37 1.57
CA PHE A 355 -3.57 -16.20 1.35
C PHE A 355 -3.01 -14.95 2.06
N ILE A 356 -2.46 -15.11 3.27
CA ILE A 356 -1.80 -14.02 4.00
C ILE A 356 -0.61 -13.49 3.20
N ASP A 357 0.22 -14.37 2.66
CA ASP A 357 1.34 -14.00 1.79
C ASP A 357 0.85 -13.34 0.49
N ALA A 358 -0.24 -13.84 -0.09
CA ALA A 358 -0.83 -13.28 -1.31
C ALA A 358 -1.32 -11.83 -1.11
N LEU A 359 -1.87 -11.49 0.05
CA LEU A 359 -2.26 -10.11 0.38
C LEU A 359 -1.05 -9.16 0.28
N ALA A 360 0.08 -9.54 0.88
CA ALA A 360 1.30 -8.73 0.86
C ALA A 360 1.96 -8.68 -0.54
N GLN A 361 1.77 -9.70 -1.37
CA GLN A 361 2.28 -9.74 -2.74
C GLN A 361 1.42 -8.94 -3.72
N THR A 362 0.15 -8.72 -3.41
CA THR A 362 -0.77 -8.01 -4.31
C THR A 362 -0.62 -6.50 -4.20
N ASN A 363 -0.49 -5.97 -2.99
CA ASN A 363 -0.31 -4.53 -2.75
C ASN A 363 0.27 -4.29 -1.34
N PHE A 364 0.45 -3.01 -0.96
CA PHE A 364 0.86 -2.62 0.40
C PHE A 364 -0.25 -2.89 1.41
N ILE A 365 -0.49 -4.17 1.69
CA ILE A 365 -1.47 -4.65 2.65
C ILE A 365 -0.74 -5.27 3.84
N SER A 366 -1.01 -4.76 5.04
CA SER A 366 -0.42 -5.27 6.29
C SER A 366 -1.50 -5.97 7.11
N VAL A 367 -1.30 -7.24 7.44
CA VAL A 367 -2.18 -7.99 8.35
C VAL A 367 -1.91 -7.57 9.79
N LEU A 368 -2.96 -7.23 10.52
CA LEU A 368 -2.91 -6.74 11.90
C LEU A 368 -3.39 -7.77 12.91
N ASP A 369 -4.48 -8.47 12.56
CA ASP A 369 -5.17 -9.37 13.45
C ASP A 369 -5.77 -10.52 12.66
N LEU A 370 -5.83 -11.69 13.26
CA LEU A 370 -6.38 -12.92 12.68
C LEU A 370 -7.17 -13.67 13.73
N ASP A 371 -8.47 -13.75 13.54
CA ASP A 371 -9.35 -14.61 14.34
C ASP A 371 -9.78 -15.84 13.55
N LEU A 372 -9.70 -17.01 14.16
CA LEU A 372 -10.02 -18.28 13.52
C LEU A 372 -11.15 -18.98 14.27
N GLN A 373 -12.19 -19.34 13.56
CA GLN A 373 -13.34 -20.04 14.10
C GLN A 373 -13.60 -21.35 13.34
N ALA A 374 -14.11 -22.35 14.04
CA ALA A 374 -14.52 -23.59 13.42
C ALA A 374 -15.75 -23.38 12.52
N VAL A 375 -15.79 -24.10 11.41
CA VAL A 375 -16.93 -24.10 10.47
C VAL A 375 -17.75 -25.37 10.67
N ASP A 376 -19.06 -25.23 10.81
CA ASP A 376 -19.99 -26.38 10.70
C ASP A 376 -20.18 -26.73 9.22
N VAL A 377 -19.32 -27.61 8.73
CA VAL A 377 -19.32 -28.06 7.32
C VAL A 377 -20.64 -28.74 6.95
N PHE A 378 -21.32 -29.38 7.90
CA PHE A 378 -22.62 -30.06 7.62
C PHE A 378 -23.75 -29.05 7.44
N GLU A 379 -23.74 -27.95 8.23
CA GLU A 379 -24.73 -26.90 8.07
C GLU A 379 -24.50 -26.10 6.77
N ASP A 380 -23.25 -25.83 6.43
CA ASP A 380 -22.88 -25.22 5.17
C ASP A 380 -23.25 -26.13 3.98
N LEU A 381 -23.07 -27.45 4.09
CA LEU A 381 -23.48 -28.42 3.06
C LEU A 381 -25.02 -28.42 2.86
N LYS A 382 -25.80 -28.28 3.93
CA LYS A 382 -27.27 -28.10 3.81
C LYS A 382 -27.63 -26.83 3.04
N SER A 383 -26.83 -25.79 3.22
CA SER A 383 -26.97 -24.51 2.51
C SER A 383 -26.41 -24.53 1.08
N GLY A 384 -25.85 -25.67 0.65
CA GLY A 384 -25.36 -25.87 -0.73
C GLY A 384 -23.87 -25.69 -0.91
N PHE A 385 -23.10 -25.34 0.14
CA PHE A 385 -21.67 -25.17 0.06
C PHE A 385 -20.93 -26.49 0.25
N TYR A 386 -20.09 -26.87 -0.70
CA TYR A 386 -19.21 -28.04 -0.63
C TYR A 386 -17.76 -27.59 -0.72
N TYR A 387 -16.96 -27.86 0.30
CA TYR A 387 -15.57 -27.41 0.43
C TYR A 387 -14.52 -28.49 0.11
N GLY A 388 -14.95 -29.72 -0.20
CA GLY A 388 -14.06 -30.87 -0.33
C GLY A 388 -13.77 -31.54 1.03
N ASP A 389 -12.69 -32.33 1.05
CA ASP A 389 -12.34 -33.17 2.21
C ASP A 389 -11.34 -32.48 3.19
N GLU A 390 -10.85 -31.27 2.84
CA GLU A 390 -9.93 -30.53 3.68
C GLU A 390 -10.63 -29.89 4.88
N HIS A 391 -9.91 -29.80 6.00
CA HIS A 391 -10.37 -29.00 7.14
C HIS A 391 -10.39 -27.51 6.78
N VAL A 392 -11.53 -26.88 6.97
CA VAL A 392 -11.76 -25.47 6.71
C VAL A 392 -11.97 -24.70 8.01
N VAL A 393 -11.56 -23.44 8.00
CA VAL A 393 -11.77 -22.48 9.08
C VAL A 393 -12.39 -21.21 8.54
N ARG A 394 -13.21 -20.57 9.35
CA ARG A 394 -13.63 -19.20 9.14
C ARG A 394 -12.55 -18.28 9.68
N ALA A 395 -11.95 -17.50 8.83
CA ALA A 395 -10.91 -16.53 9.18
C ALA A 395 -11.45 -15.11 9.05
N THR A 396 -11.42 -14.36 10.15
CA THR A 396 -11.66 -12.91 10.16
C THR A 396 -10.32 -12.22 10.28
N ILE A 397 -9.93 -11.50 9.24
CA ILE A 397 -8.61 -10.91 9.08
C ILE A 397 -8.76 -9.40 9.03
N LYS A 398 -8.11 -8.69 9.97
CA LYS A 398 -8.04 -7.24 9.93
C LYS A 398 -6.73 -6.82 9.30
N VAL A 399 -6.81 -5.99 8.29
CA VAL A 399 -5.66 -5.50 7.53
C VAL A 399 -5.70 -3.99 7.38
N GLU A 400 -4.53 -3.40 7.13
CA GLU A 400 -4.38 -2.03 6.65
C GLU A 400 -3.94 -2.07 5.18
N SER A 401 -4.71 -1.45 4.30
CA SER A 401 -4.31 -1.15 2.92
C SER A 401 -3.75 0.26 2.86
N ILE A 402 -2.53 0.40 2.32
CA ILE A 402 -1.84 1.68 2.21
C ILE A 402 -1.93 2.16 0.77
N LEU A 403 -2.45 3.36 0.59
CA LEU A 403 -2.62 4.00 -0.71
C LEU A 403 -1.73 5.25 -0.79
N LEU A 404 -0.74 5.26 -1.67
CA LEU A 404 0.19 6.39 -1.82
C LEU A 404 -0.51 7.59 -2.46
N ARG A 405 -0.29 8.79 -1.89
CA ARG A 405 -0.87 10.04 -2.41
C ARG A 405 -0.23 10.50 -3.72
N SER A 406 1.00 10.12 -4.00
CA SER A 406 1.74 10.54 -5.20
C SER A 406 0.97 10.26 -6.49
N TRP A 407 0.46 9.06 -6.67
CA TRP A 407 -0.28 8.69 -7.88
C TRP A 407 -1.78 9.03 -7.82
N ARG A 408 -2.38 9.14 -6.62
CA ARG A 408 -3.81 9.44 -6.47
C ARG A 408 -4.15 10.92 -6.57
N THR A 409 -3.27 11.80 -6.06
CA THR A 409 -3.51 13.26 -6.00
C THR A 409 -3.96 13.88 -7.33
N PRO A 410 -3.42 13.50 -8.50
CA PRO A 410 -3.89 14.06 -9.76
C PRO A 410 -5.39 13.83 -10.04
N SER A 411 -5.93 12.69 -9.59
CA SER A 411 -7.33 12.31 -9.78
C SER A 411 -8.24 12.67 -8.60
N MET A 412 -7.68 13.13 -7.47
CA MET A 412 -8.49 13.50 -6.30
C MET A 412 -9.38 14.72 -6.58
N PRO A 413 -10.66 14.69 -6.19
CA PRO A 413 -11.51 15.89 -6.17
C PRO A 413 -10.96 16.97 -5.23
N ASP A 414 -11.24 18.24 -5.54
CA ASP A 414 -10.75 19.35 -4.72
C ASP A 414 -11.35 19.37 -3.30
N SER A 415 -12.57 18.86 -3.13
CA SER A 415 -13.19 18.66 -1.80
C SER A 415 -12.36 17.71 -0.94
N VAL A 416 -11.88 16.61 -1.52
CA VAL A 416 -11.02 15.62 -0.84
C VAL A 416 -9.64 16.19 -0.54
N LYS A 417 -9.01 16.88 -1.50
CA LYS A 417 -7.70 17.54 -1.29
C LYS A 417 -7.71 18.54 -0.14
N LYS A 418 -8.82 19.27 0.02
CA LYS A 418 -8.98 20.24 1.10
C LYS A 418 -9.18 19.60 2.48
N ALA A 419 -9.73 18.40 2.52
CA ALA A 419 -9.97 17.67 3.76
C ALA A 419 -8.72 16.96 4.29
N LEU A 420 -7.81 16.57 3.40
CA LEU A 420 -6.55 15.86 3.69
C LEU A 420 -5.39 16.81 4.01
#